data_82f62fc9f9d1263ab26451185031173e
#
_entry.id   82f62fc9f9d1263ab26451185031173e
#
_cell.length_a   1.000
_cell.length_b   1.000
_cell.length_c   1.000
_cell.angle_alpha   90.00
_cell.angle_beta   90.00
_cell.angle_gamma   90.00
#
_symmetry.space_group_name_H-M   'P 1'
#
loop_
_entity.id
_entity.type
_entity.pdbx_description
1 polymer ?
#
loop_
_entity_poly.entity_id
_entity_poly.type
_entity_poly.pdbx_seq_one_letter_code
_entity_poly.pdbx_strand_id
1 'polypeptide(L)'
;MKHDLKHIVCIGGGTGVFAVLHALKDRAHVSAIISMADDGGSAGILRKQKIVPPNDLRKAMVALSANPELAMEFEKRDDAGFALGTHVIVGIQQKKGLEEAIREVSLELKVTGEVIPVTLDLVELSAELQDGTIIHGETKIDILNS
;
A
#
# COMPACT_ATOMS: atom_id res chain seq x y z
N MET A 1 -5.62 12.37 32.14
CA MET A 1 -4.39 12.90 31.51
C MET A 1 -4.40 12.40 30.07
N LYS A 2 -4.53 13.29 29.07
CA LYS A 2 -4.25 12.93 27.68
C LYS A 2 -2.75 12.65 27.61
N HIS A 3 -2.35 11.38 27.55
CA HIS A 3 -1.00 11.05 27.15
C HIS A 3 -0.81 11.63 25.75
N ASP A 4 0.17 12.49 25.62
CA ASP A 4 0.58 13.04 24.32
C ASP A 4 1.10 11.86 23.49
N LEU A 5 0.29 11.38 22.52
CA LEU A 5 0.66 10.23 21.72
C LEU A 5 1.88 10.60 20.88
N LYS A 6 2.90 9.75 20.92
CA LYS A 6 4.09 9.92 20.08
C LYS A 6 3.72 9.89 18.61
N HIS A 7 4.36 10.71 17.80
CA HIS A 7 4.29 10.59 16.34
C HIS A 7 5.34 9.59 15.85
N ILE A 8 4.90 8.58 15.13
CA ILE A 8 5.75 7.52 14.58
C ILE A 8 5.60 7.50 13.07
N VAL A 9 6.71 7.55 12.36
CA VAL A 9 6.75 7.40 10.91
C VAL A 9 7.19 5.98 10.58
N CYS A 10 6.37 5.25 9.83
CA CYS A 10 6.67 3.92 9.33
C CYS A 10 6.93 3.99 7.82
N ILE A 11 8.10 3.50 7.37
CA ILE A 11 8.49 3.51 5.95
C ILE A 11 8.65 2.08 5.46
N GLY A 12 7.99 1.73 4.36
CA GLY A 12 8.12 0.42 3.73
C GLY A 12 6.89 0.00 2.94
N GLY A 13 6.71 -1.31 2.75
CA GLY A 13 5.59 -1.90 2.02
C GLY A 13 5.28 -3.31 2.50
N GLY A 14 4.25 -3.92 1.90
CA GLY A 14 3.92 -5.31 2.12
C GLY A 14 3.45 -5.68 3.52
N THR A 15 3.63 -6.96 3.87
CA THR A 15 3.08 -7.58 5.08
C THR A 15 3.73 -7.08 6.38
N GLY A 16 5.04 -6.79 6.33
CA GLY A 16 5.78 -6.32 7.51
C GLY A 16 5.26 -4.98 8.03
N VAL A 17 5.08 -4.02 7.13
CA VAL A 17 4.52 -2.70 7.48
C VAL A 17 3.10 -2.83 7.99
N PHE A 18 2.26 -3.68 7.36
CA PHE A 18 0.90 -3.93 7.83
C PHE A 18 0.86 -4.33 9.32
N ALA A 19 1.70 -5.29 9.72
CA ALA A 19 1.74 -5.76 11.11
C ALA A 19 2.15 -4.66 12.10
N VAL A 20 3.13 -3.84 11.74
CA VAL A 20 3.59 -2.70 12.55
C VAL A 20 2.50 -1.64 12.67
N LEU A 21 1.86 -1.24 11.57
CA LEU A 21 0.79 -0.25 11.54
C LEU A 21 -0.39 -0.70 12.40
N HIS A 22 -0.80 -1.96 12.25
CA HIS A 22 -1.89 -2.54 13.04
C HIS A 22 -1.60 -2.51 14.55
N ALA A 23 -0.36 -2.79 14.95
CA ALA A 23 0.07 -2.75 16.36
C ALA A 23 0.13 -1.32 16.93
N LEU A 24 0.40 -0.32 16.10
CA LEU A 24 0.56 1.09 16.52
C LEU A 24 -0.72 1.91 16.45
N LYS A 25 -1.73 1.47 15.72
CA LYS A 25 -2.96 2.18 15.37
C LYS A 25 -3.58 2.99 16.51
N ASP A 26 -3.70 2.41 17.70
CA ASP A 26 -4.35 3.04 18.87
C ASP A 26 -3.33 3.53 19.91
N ARG A 27 -2.04 3.51 19.60
CA ARG A 27 -0.94 3.77 20.55
C ARG A 27 -0.06 4.96 20.16
N ALA A 28 -0.18 5.43 18.92
CA ALA A 28 0.62 6.53 18.40
C ALA A 28 -0.13 7.29 17.30
N HIS A 29 0.32 8.52 17.00
CA HIS A 29 0.00 9.16 15.73
C HIS A 29 0.92 8.57 14.66
N VAL A 30 0.36 7.91 13.66
CA VAL A 30 1.13 7.16 12.66
C VAL A 30 1.07 7.85 11.31
N SER A 31 2.24 8.09 10.70
CA SER A 31 2.36 8.41 9.27
C SER A 31 3.05 7.23 8.58
N ALA A 32 2.37 6.59 7.64
CA ALA A 32 2.88 5.45 6.88
C ALA A 32 3.30 5.90 5.48
N ILE A 33 4.60 5.87 5.20
CA ILE A 33 5.17 6.13 3.86
C ILE A 33 5.32 4.79 3.16
N ILE A 34 4.53 4.58 2.11
CA ILE A 34 4.37 3.27 1.48
C ILE A 34 5.12 3.19 0.15
N SER A 35 5.91 2.12 0.01
CA SER A 35 6.55 1.77 -1.26
C SER A 35 5.51 1.52 -2.36
N MET A 36 5.82 1.98 -3.56
CA MET A 36 4.98 1.81 -4.75
C MET A 36 5.62 0.86 -5.77
N ALA A 37 6.61 0.06 -5.35
CA ALA A 37 7.38 -0.81 -6.24
C ALA A 37 6.79 -2.22 -6.42
N ASP A 38 5.78 -2.63 -5.62
CA ASP A 38 5.14 -3.95 -5.72
C ASP A 38 4.74 -4.29 -7.16
N ASP A 39 5.22 -5.41 -7.67
CA ASP A 39 4.94 -5.94 -9.01
C ASP A 39 4.43 -7.39 -8.98
N GLY A 40 4.17 -7.93 -7.80
CA GLY A 40 3.66 -9.29 -7.62
C GLY A 40 2.16 -9.40 -7.89
N GLY A 41 1.71 -10.58 -8.29
CA GLY A 41 0.28 -10.93 -8.41
C GLY A 41 -0.56 -9.89 -9.14
N SER A 42 -1.61 -9.38 -8.48
CA SER A 42 -2.52 -8.37 -9.04
C SER A 42 -1.85 -7.02 -9.32
N ALA A 43 -0.80 -6.66 -8.58
CA ALA A 43 -0.02 -5.45 -8.85
C ALA A 43 0.67 -5.52 -10.21
N GLY A 44 1.25 -6.67 -10.56
CA GLY A 44 1.85 -6.89 -11.88
C GLY A 44 0.84 -6.79 -13.03
N ILE A 45 -0.40 -7.20 -12.81
CA ILE A 45 -1.47 -7.04 -13.80
C ILE A 45 -1.81 -5.56 -14.02
N LEU A 46 -1.97 -4.79 -12.94
CA LEU A 46 -2.24 -3.34 -13.01
C LEU A 46 -1.10 -2.58 -13.71
N ARG A 47 0.16 -2.94 -13.43
CA ARG A 47 1.33 -2.34 -14.09
C ARG A 47 1.32 -2.52 -15.60
N LYS A 48 0.94 -3.70 -16.08
CA LYS A 48 0.78 -3.97 -17.53
C LYS A 48 -0.28 -3.06 -18.16
N GLN A 49 -1.28 -2.65 -17.39
CA GLN A 49 -2.32 -1.69 -17.80
C GLN A 49 -1.91 -0.22 -17.59
N LYS A 50 -0.67 0.05 -17.18
CA LYS A 50 -0.17 1.40 -16.86
C LYS A 50 -0.89 2.07 -15.70
N ILE A 51 -1.40 1.27 -14.77
CA ILE A 51 -2.06 1.72 -13.54
C ILE A 51 -1.07 1.56 -12.37
N VAL A 52 -0.93 2.60 -11.55
CA VAL A 52 -0.12 2.54 -10.32
C VAL A 52 -0.82 1.59 -9.33
N PRO A 53 -0.19 0.47 -8.93
CA PRO A 53 -0.84 -0.51 -8.08
C PRO A 53 -1.03 0.04 -6.65
N PRO A 54 -2.26 0.08 -6.11
CA PRO A 54 -2.50 0.58 -4.76
C PRO A 54 -2.48 -0.54 -3.68
N ASN A 55 -1.94 -1.71 -3.97
CA ASN A 55 -2.06 -2.89 -3.13
C ASN A 55 -1.51 -2.67 -1.71
N ASP A 56 -0.30 -2.12 -1.59
CA ASP A 56 0.32 -1.86 -0.30
C ASP A 56 -0.30 -0.64 0.40
N LEU A 57 -0.72 0.38 -0.36
CA LEU A 57 -1.52 1.49 0.18
C LEU A 57 -2.82 0.98 0.81
N ARG A 58 -3.54 0.10 0.10
CA ARG A 58 -4.76 -0.53 0.61
C ARG A 58 -4.50 -1.26 1.94
N LYS A 59 -3.45 -2.08 2.00
CA LYS A 59 -3.07 -2.79 3.22
C LYS A 59 -2.78 -1.83 4.38
N ALA A 60 -2.07 -0.74 4.12
CA ALA A 60 -1.78 0.28 5.13
C ALA A 60 -3.06 0.99 5.62
N MET A 61 -3.96 1.37 4.71
CA MET A 61 -5.25 1.98 5.07
C MET A 61 -6.13 1.02 5.89
N VAL A 62 -6.18 -0.25 5.51
CA VAL A 62 -6.90 -1.29 6.26
C VAL A 62 -6.30 -1.48 7.66
N ALA A 63 -4.96 -1.54 7.77
CA ALA A 63 -4.27 -1.69 9.07
C ALA A 63 -4.59 -0.55 10.04
N LEU A 64 -4.72 0.69 9.54
CA LEU A 64 -5.03 1.89 10.32
C LEU A 64 -6.53 2.20 10.38
N SER A 65 -7.40 1.37 9.82
CA SER A 65 -8.84 1.61 9.75
C SER A 65 -9.51 1.54 11.13
N ALA A 66 -10.33 2.52 11.46
CA ALA A 66 -11.26 2.48 12.59
C ALA A 66 -12.66 1.94 12.19
N ASN A 67 -12.82 1.47 10.95
CA ASN A 67 -14.04 0.82 10.46
C ASN A 67 -13.75 -0.66 10.13
N PRO A 68 -13.84 -1.57 11.13
CA PRO A 68 -13.44 -2.97 10.95
C PRO A 68 -14.31 -3.73 9.95
N GLU A 69 -15.58 -3.39 9.82
CA GLU A 69 -16.49 -4.05 8.87
C GLU A 69 -16.07 -3.76 7.43
N LEU A 70 -15.86 -2.49 7.10
CA LEU A 70 -15.40 -2.09 5.77
C LEU A 70 -13.96 -2.56 5.50
N ALA A 71 -13.09 -2.56 6.51
CA ALA A 71 -11.74 -3.10 6.39
C ALA A 71 -11.75 -4.58 6.00
N MET A 72 -12.62 -5.38 6.60
CA MET A 72 -12.82 -6.80 6.23
C MET A 72 -13.32 -6.95 4.79
N GLU A 73 -14.28 -6.12 4.36
CA GLU A 73 -14.77 -6.14 2.97
C GLU A 73 -13.65 -5.81 1.98
N PHE A 74 -12.79 -4.83 2.30
CA PHE A 74 -11.66 -4.44 1.46
C PHE A 74 -10.63 -5.55 1.26
N GLU A 75 -10.55 -6.53 2.18
CA GLU A 75 -9.62 -7.66 2.09
C GLU A 75 -10.20 -8.87 1.34
N LYS A 76 -11.52 -8.93 1.12
CA LYS A 76 -12.12 -10.00 0.33
C LYS A 76 -11.57 -9.99 -1.10
N ARG A 77 -11.30 -11.17 -1.62
CA ARG A 77 -10.75 -11.33 -2.98
C ARG A 77 -11.79 -11.88 -3.94
N ASP A 78 -11.71 -11.43 -5.17
CA ASP A 78 -12.43 -12.01 -6.29
C ASP A 78 -11.71 -13.27 -6.84
N ASP A 79 -12.33 -13.93 -7.83
CA ASP A 79 -11.79 -15.13 -8.46
C ASP A 79 -10.47 -14.89 -9.21
N ALA A 80 -10.17 -13.64 -9.58
CA ALA A 80 -8.90 -13.23 -10.20
C ALA A 80 -7.80 -12.88 -9.17
N GLY A 81 -8.12 -12.97 -7.87
CA GLY A 81 -7.18 -12.70 -6.78
C GLY A 81 -7.04 -11.23 -6.41
N PHE A 82 -7.84 -10.33 -6.99
CA PHE A 82 -7.86 -8.93 -6.59
C PHE A 82 -8.67 -8.73 -5.31
N ALA A 83 -8.12 -7.96 -4.38
CA ALA A 83 -8.90 -7.53 -3.23
C ALA A 83 -9.95 -6.49 -3.64
N LEU A 84 -11.16 -6.55 -3.07
CA LEU A 84 -12.25 -5.61 -3.39
C LEU A 84 -11.84 -4.15 -3.16
N GLY A 85 -11.09 -3.88 -2.10
CA GLY A 85 -10.54 -2.55 -1.85
C GLY A 85 -9.59 -2.05 -2.94
N THR A 86 -8.87 -2.95 -3.62
CA THR A 86 -8.05 -2.59 -4.79
C THR A 86 -8.92 -2.09 -5.93
N HIS A 87 -10.03 -2.76 -6.22
CA HIS A 87 -10.98 -2.30 -7.26
C HIS A 87 -11.56 -0.93 -6.94
N VAL A 88 -11.94 -0.69 -5.68
CA VAL A 88 -12.47 0.61 -5.24
C VAL A 88 -11.43 1.71 -5.48
N ILE A 89 -10.19 1.52 -5.00
CA ILE A 89 -9.12 2.51 -5.15
C ILE A 89 -8.81 2.76 -6.62
N VAL A 90 -8.65 1.72 -7.43
CA VAL A 90 -8.38 1.84 -8.87
C VAL A 90 -9.52 2.55 -9.60
N GLY A 91 -10.77 2.26 -9.25
CA GLY A 91 -11.93 2.92 -9.84
C GLY A 91 -11.96 4.45 -9.59
N ILE A 92 -11.59 4.89 -8.39
CA ILE A 92 -11.46 6.32 -8.07
C ILE A 92 -10.21 6.90 -8.74
N GLN A 93 -9.08 6.20 -8.66
CA GLN A 93 -7.81 6.61 -9.26
C GLN A 93 -7.93 6.92 -10.76
N GLN A 94 -8.64 6.09 -11.51
CA GLN A 94 -8.84 6.28 -12.95
C GLN A 94 -9.68 7.53 -13.27
N LYS A 95 -10.55 7.94 -12.35
CA LYS A 95 -11.44 9.11 -12.54
C LYS A 95 -10.86 10.41 -11.99
N LYS A 96 -10.15 10.33 -10.86
CA LYS A 96 -9.77 11.50 -10.05
C LYS A 96 -8.28 11.55 -9.68
N GLY A 97 -7.51 10.50 -10.02
CA GLY A 97 -6.11 10.36 -9.65
C GLY A 97 -5.90 9.60 -8.33
N LEU A 98 -4.67 9.13 -8.10
CA LEU A 98 -4.31 8.29 -6.95
C LEU A 98 -4.41 9.05 -5.61
N GLU A 99 -3.99 10.31 -5.59
CA GLU A 99 -4.03 11.14 -4.37
C GLU A 99 -5.46 11.30 -3.84
N GLU A 100 -6.41 11.59 -4.74
CA GLU A 100 -7.83 11.69 -4.38
C GLU A 100 -8.42 10.35 -3.96
N ALA A 101 -8.01 9.25 -4.61
CA ALA A 101 -8.42 7.91 -4.22
C ALA A 101 -7.98 7.57 -2.78
N ILE A 102 -6.73 7.89 -2.42
CA ILE A 102 -6.22 7.71 -1.06
C ILE A 102 -7.04 8.54 -0.07
N ARG A 103 -7.33 9.80 -0.40
CA ARG A 103 -8.09 10.70 0.46
C ARG A 103 -9.51 10.17 0.71
N GLU A 104 -10.25 9.84 -0.34
CA GLU A 104 -11.63 9.35 -0.23
C GLU A 104 -11.71 8.04 0.54
N VAL A 105 -10.86 7.07 0.20
CA VAL A 105 -10.85 5.75 0.86
C VAL A 105 -10.39 5.86 2.32
N SER A 106 -9.44 6.74 2.64
CA SER A 106 -9.04 6.99 4.03
C SER A 106 -10.18 7.53 4.88
N LEU A 107 -11.03 8.38 4.33
CA LEU A 107 -12.23 8.89 5.01
C LEU A 107 -13.25 7.77 5.26
N GLU A 108 -13.55 6.95 4.27
CA GLU A 108 -14.51 5.84 4.37
C GLU A 108 -14.05 4.78 5.39
N LEU A 109 -12.78 4.42 5.35
CA LEU A 109 -12.15 3.49 6.30
C LEU A 109 -11.94 4.10 7.69
N LYS A 110 -12.13 5.42 7.86
CA LYS A 110 -11.80 6.16 9.09
C LYS A 110 -10.37 5.88 9.54
N VAL A 111 -9.41 6.07 8.64
CA VAL A 111 -8.00 5.84 8.91
C VAL A 111 -7.54 6.75 10.05
N THR A 112 -6.91 6.16 11.09
CA THR A 112 -6.51 6.85 12.33
C THR A 112 -5.12 7.47 12.26
N GLY A 113 -4.55 7.59 11.06
CA GLY A 113 -3.24 8.16 10.79
C GLY A 113 -3.19 8.68 9.37
N GLU A 114 -2.00 8.74 8.81
CA GLU A 114 -1.78 9.16 7.43
C GLU A 114 -1.17 8.02 6.62
N VAL A 115 -1.66 7.82 5.40
CA VAL A 115 -1.08 6.87 4.44
C VAL A 115 -0.61 7.66 3.23
N ILE A 116 0.68 7.65 3.00
CA ILE A 116 1.38 8.49 2.02
C ILE A 116 2.11 7.58 1.04
N PRO A 117 1.83 7.63 -0.26
CA PRO A 117 2.65 6.94 -1.25
C PRO A 117 4.01 7.64 -1.37
N VAL A 118 5.09 6.88 -1.51
CA VAL A 118 6.43 7.46 -1.74
C VAL A 118 6.49 8.23 -3.06
N THR A 119 5.64 7.89 -4.01
CA THR A 119 5.45 8.59 -5.30
C THR A 119 4.05 8.31 -5.82
N LEU A 120 3.52 9.22 -6.64
CA LEU A 120 2.27 9.06 -7.40
C LEU A 120 2.50 8.46 -8.79
N ASP A 121 3.77 8.34 -9.19
CA ASP A 121 4.15 7.83 -10.51
C ASP A 121 4.23 6.30 -10.54
N LEU A 122 4.11 5.73 -11.73
CA LEU A 122 4.38 4.33 -11.98
C LEU A 122 5.90 4.12 -12.05
N VAL A 123 6.48 3.65 -10.95
CA VAL A 123 7.92 3.40 -10.81
C VAL A 123 8.22 1.92 -10.78
N GLU A 124 9.44 1.54 -11.15
CA GLU A 124 9.96 0.18 -11.10
C GLU A 124 11.21 0.13 -10.22
N LEU A 125 11.31 -0.90 -9.38
CA LEU A 125 12.54 -1.18 -8.64
C LEU A 125 13.54 -1.87 -9.56
N SER A 126 14.79 -1.42 -9.53
CA SER A 126 15.89 -2.05 -10.26
C SER A 126 17.06 -2.27 -9.33
N ALA A 127 17.80 -3.35 -9.55
CA ALA A 127 19.04 -3.66 -8.85
C ALA A 127 20.18 -3.83 -9.85
N GLU A 128 21.33 -3.23 -9.56
CA GLU A 128 22.57 -3.45 -10.28
C GLU A 128 23.45 -4.42 -9.48
N LEU A 129 23.84 -5.53 -10.11
CA LEU A 129 24.72 -6.53 -9.53
C LEU A 129 26.18 -6.11 -9.66
N GLN A 130 27.09 -6.79 -8.91
CA GLN A 130 28.53 -6.48 -8.93
C GLN A 130 29.19 -6.66 -10.32
N ASP A 131 28.63 -7.50 -11.17
CA ASP A 131 29.10 -7.71 -12.55
C ASP A 131 28.53 -6.70 -13.56
N GLY A 132 27.76 -5.71 -13.10
CA GLY A 132 27.09 -4.71 -13.94
C GLY A 132 25.75 -5.15 -14.53
N THR A 133 25.27 -6.35 -14.23
CA THR A 133 23.94 -6.82 -14.67
C THR A 133 22.85 -6.02 -13.97
N ILE A 134 21.88 -5.51 -14.73
CA ILE A 134 20.70 -4.78 -14.17
C ILE A 134 19.49 -5.70 -14.20
N ILE A 135 18.83 -5.80 -13.06
CA ILE A 135 17.60 -6.58 -12.87
C ILE A 135 16.46 -5.62 -12.59
N HIS A 136 15.37 -5.78 -13.31
CA HIS A 136 14.16 -4.95 -13.21
C HIS A 136 13.02 -5.74 -12.60
N GLY A 137 12.34 -5.12 -11.63
CA GLY A 137 11.18 -5.66 -10.93
C GLY A 137 11.51 -6.26 -9.57
N GLU A 138 10.69 -5.92 -8.57
CA GLU A 138 10.84 -6.36 -7.19
C GLU A 138 10.82 -7.90 -7.08
N THR A 139 9.85 -8.55 -7.72
CA THR A 139 9.70 -10.01 -7.70
C THR A 139 10.95 -10.73 -8.22
N LYS A 140 11.61 -10.22 -9.27
CA LYS A 140 12.82 -10.82 -9.81
C LYS A 140 14.02 -10.63 -8.88
N ILE A 141 14.10 -9.48 -8.23
CA ILE A 141 15.17 -9.16 -7.27
C ILE A 141 15.04 -10.09 -6.05
N ASP A 142 13.83 -10.32 -5.55
CA ASP A 142 13.57 -11.19 -4.41
C ASP A 142 13.96 -12.65 -4.70
N ILE A 143 13.68 -13.16 -5.89
CA ILE A 143 14.05 -14.54 -6.29
C ILE A 143 15.57 -14.75 -6.25
N LEU A 144 16.37 -13.71 -6.50
CA LEU A 144 17.84 -13.84 -6.46
C LEU A 144 18.40 -13.91 -5.04
N ASN A 145 17.64 -13.46 -4.05
CA ASN A 145 18.03 -13.43 -2.64
C ASN A 145 17.49 -14.65 -1.87
N SER A 146 16.73 -15.53 -2.53
CA SER A 146 16.17 -16.74 -1.96
C SER A 146 16.95 -18.00 -2.40
#